data_8791ee20fb46c1544d7359d222b7a8b9
#
_entry.id   8791ee20fb46c1544d7359d222b7a8b9
#
_cell.length_a   1.000
_cell.length_b   1.000
_cell.length_c   1.000
_cell.angle_alpha   90.00
_cell.angle_beta   90.00
_cell.angle_gamma   90.00
#
_symmetry.space_group_name_H-M   'P 1'
#
loop_
_entity.id
_entity.type
_entity.pdbx_description
1 polymer ?
#
loop_
_entity_poly.entity_id
_entity_poly.type
_entity_poly.pdbx_seq_one_letter_code
_entity_poly.pdbx_strand_id
1 'polypeptide(L)'
;LQTDIGSIVTTRESSFDDRKRNLDRLMGYDLLLIDDLGAQRSTDYMMEQVYAVIDGRYRAGKPMVISTNMDAEQIATRRDNGQWGRVIDRILEVCYPLEFKGKSRRRTNAVAMRDTMKKRLGL
;
A
#
# COMPACT_ATOMS: atom_id res chain seq x y z
N LEU A 1 2.42 -9.72 10.62
CA LEU A 1 3.76 -9.45 10.05
C LEU A 1 3.63 -8.40 8.96
N GLN A 2 4.01 -7.20 9.30
CA GLN A 2 4.08 -6.09 8.37
C GLN A 2 5.40 -6.20 7.62
N THR A 3 5.37 -6.74 6.42
CA THR A 3 6.53 -6.67 5.52
C THR A 3 6.33 -5.45 4.62
N ASP A 4 7.16 -4.46 4.79
CA ASP A 4 7.13 -3.24 4.01
C ASP A 4 7.51 -3.56 2.56
N ILE A 5 6.61 -3.26 1.62
CA ILE A 5 6.93 -3.32 0.17
C ILE A 5 8.11 -2.38 -0.14
N GLY A 6 8.26 -1.30 0.63
CA GLY A 6 9.44 -0.43 0.59
C GLY A 6 10.75 -1.19 0.79
N SER A 7 10.78 -2.26 1.60
CA SER A 7 11.99 -3.06 1.81
C SER A 7 12.39 -3.88 0.57
N ILE A 8 11.44 -4.24 -0.29
CA ILE A 8 11.70 -4.90 -1.56
C ILE A 8 12.30 -3.91 -2.57
N VAL A 9 11.91 -2.65 -2.47
CA VAL A 9 12.29 -1.58 -3.41
C VAL A 9 13.59 -0.88 -2.99
N THR A 10 13.84 -0.74 -1.68
CA THR A 10 15.05 -0.07 -1.18
C THR A 10 16.32 -0.89 -1.34
N THR A 11 16.22 -2.16 -1.64
CA THR A 11 17.38 -3.01 -1.90
C THR A 11 17.88 -2.85 -3.35
N ARG A 12 18.15 -1.63 -3.76
CA ARG A 12 18.72 -1.32 -5.08
C ARG A 12 20.10 -1.95 -5.29
N GLU A 13 20.74 -2.39 -4.21
CA GLU A 13 22.04 -3.06 -4.17
C GLU A 13 21.96 -4.57 -3.86
N SER A 14 20.75 -5.09 -3.60
CA SER A 14 20.61 -6.53 -3.38
C SER A 14 20.71 -7.29 -4.69
N SER A 15 21.34 -8.45 -4.62
CA SER A 15 21.45 -9.37 -5.73
C SER A 15 20.06 -9.77 -6.25
N PHE A 16 19.97 -10.21 -7.49
CA PHE A 16 18.75 -10.78 -8.08
C PHE A 16 18.15 -11.88 -7.18
N ASP A 17 18.99 -12.66 -6.51
CA ASP A 17 18.58 -13.73 -5.60
C ASP A 17 17.87 -13.22 -4.36
N ASP A 18 18.28 -12.07 -3.79
CA ASP A 18 17.62 -11.49 -2.62
C ASP A 18 16.23 -10.96 -2.97
N ARG A 19 16.08 -10.37 -4.15
CA ARG A 19 14.78 -9.90 -4.65
C ARG A 19 13.81 -11.05 -4.87
N LYS A 20 14.28 -12.13 -5.46
CA LYS A 20 13.49 -13.35 -5.68
C LYS A 20 13.07 -13.97 -4.35
N ARG A 21 13.97 -14.07 -3.37
CA ARG A 21 13.63 -14.57 -2.02
C ARG A 21 12.58 -13.74 -1.32
N ASN A 22 12.65 -12.40 -1.43
CA ASN A 22 11.66 -11.51 -0.84
C ASN A 22 10.28 -11.67 -1.48
N LEU A 23 10.22 -11.79 -2.81
CA LEU A 23 8.97 -12.09 -3.51
C LEU A 23 8.41 -13.45 -3.09
N ASP A 24 9.23 -14.49 -3.04
CA ASP A 24 8.82 -15.84 -2.63
C ASP A 24 8.28 -15.85 -1.18
N ARG A 25 8.89 -15.06 -0.28
CA ARG A 25 8.37 -14.88 1.09
C ARG A 25 6.97 -14.27 1.09
N LEU A 26 6.76 -13.19 0.33
CA LEU A 26 5.45 -12.53 0.24
C LEU A 26 4.39 -13.45 -0.36
N MET A 27 4.79 -14.33 -1.27
CA MET A 27 3.89 -15.36 -1.82
C MET A 27 3.57 -16.45 -0.81
N GLY A 28 4.47 -16.73 0.15
CA GLY A 28 4.34 -17.79 1.14
C GLY A 28 3.37 -17.51 2.29
N TYR A 29 3.07 -16.25 2.59
CA TYR A 29 2.18 -15.91 3.72
C TYR A 29 0.72 -16.28 3.44
N ASP A 30 0.01 -16.78 4.46
CA ASP A 30 -1.41 -17.10 4.37
C ASP A 30 -2.26 -15.86 4.12
N LEU A 31 -1.90 -14.73 4.72
CA LEU A 31 -2.53 -13.42 4.52
C LEU A 31 -1.45 -12.35 4.30
N LEU A 32 -1.61 -11.53 3.28
CA LEU A 32 -0.75 -10.38 3.02
C LEU A 32 -1.52 -9.08 3.23
N LEU A 33 -0.92 -8.19 4.02
CA LEU A 33 -1.40 -6.84 4.23
C LEU A 33 -0.51 -5.85 3.48
N ILE A 34 -1.07 -5.13 2.53
CA ILE A 34 -0.41 -4.05 1.80
C ILE A 34 -0.97 -2.74 2.32
N ASP A 35 -0.17 -2.02 3.09
CA ASP A 35 -0.60 -0.77 3.71
C ASP A 35 -0.19 0.45 2.86
N ASP A 36 -1.11 1.40 2.74
CA ASP A 36 -0.87 2.72 2.14
C ASP A 36 -0.41 2.67 0.67
N LEU A 37 -1.07 1.83 -0.13
CA LEU A 37 -0.78 1.72 -1.56
C LEU A 37 -0.99 3.07 -2.26
N GLY A 38 0.02 3.53 -2.98
CA GLY A 38 -0.03 4.77 -3.76
C GLY A 38 0.49 6.01 -3.05
N ALA A 39 0.91 5.92 -1.78
CA ALA A 39 1.47 7.04 -1.02
C ALA A 39 2.87 7.45 -1.45
N GLN A 40 3.63 6.54 -2.03
CA GLN A 40 5.01 6.77 -2.43
C GLN A 40 5.13 7.14 -3.91
N ARG A 41 6.23 7.82 -4.26
CA ARG A 41 6.62 7.98 -5.67
C ARG A 41 6.79 6.61 -6.29
N SER A 42 5.92 6.27 -7.20
CA SER A 42 5.99 5.01 -7.94
C SER A 42 6.96 5.16 -9.10
N THR A 43 8.05 4.40 -9.05
CA THR A 43 8.87 4.15 -10.23
C THR A 43 8.26 2.98 -11.02
N ASP A 44 8.57 2.88 -12.31
CA ASP A 44 8.12 1.75 -13.14
C ASP A 44 8.55 0.41 -12.55
N TYR A 45 9.77 0.35 -12.04
CA TYR A 45 10.29 -0.84 -11.36
C TYR A 45 9.46 -1.22 -10.13
N MET A 46 9.11 -0.25 -9.29
CA MET A 46 8.28 -0.48 -8.09
C MET A 46 6.91 -1.00 -8.46
N MET A 47 6.30 -0.42 -9.50
CA MET A 47 4.99 -0.86 -9.98
C MET A 47 5.01 -2.28 -10.54
N GLU A 48 6.07 -2.68 -11.22
CA GLU A 48 6.26 -4.05 -11.67
C GLU A 48 6.36 -5.04 -10.50
N GLN A 49 7.07 -4.67 -9.43
CA GLN A 49 7.17 -5.51 -8.23
C GLN A 49 5.83 -5.64 -7.51
N VAL A 50 5.10 -4.54 -7.35
CA VAL A 50 3.75 -4.54 -6.76
C VAL A 50 2.80 -5.40 -7.59
N TYR A 51 2.83 -5.24 -8.91
CA TYR A 51 2.02 -6.07 -9.80
C TYR A 51 2.36 -7.56 -9.67
N ALA A 52 3.64 -7.91 -9.65
CA ALA A 52 4.09 -9.30 -9.51
C ALA A 52 3.58 -9.95 -8.22
N VAL A 53 3.61 -9.22 -7.10
CA VAL A 53 3.07 -9.69 -5.81
C VAL A 53 1.57 -9.90 -5.89
N ILE A 54 0.82 -8.93 -6.37
CA ILE A 54 -0.64 -8.99 -6.43
C ILE A 54 -1.10 -10.09 -7.39
N ASP A 55 -0.52 -10.15 -8.58
CA ASP A 55 -0.85 -11.15 -9.60
C ASP A 55 -0.48 -12.58 -9.13
N GLY A 56 0.67 -12.74 -8.51
CA GLY A 56 1.11 -14.03 -7.97
C GLY A 56 0.18 -14.53 -6.86
N ARG A 57 -0.22 -13.67 -5.94
CA ARG A 57 -1.18 -14.03 -4.90
C ARG A 57 -2.57 -14.33 -5.44
N TYR A 58 -3.00 -13.57 -6.44
CA TYR A 58 -4.24 -13.86 -7.16
C TYR A 58 -4.22 -15.27 -7.77
N ARG A 59 -3.19 -15.61 -8.51
CA ARG A 59 -3.04 -16.93 -9.15
C ARG A 59 -2.96 -18.06 -8.13
N ALA A 60 -2.34 -17.81 -6.98
CA ALA A 60 -2.25 -18.77 -5.89
C ALA A 60 -3.53 -18.88 -5.06
N GLY A 61 -4.53 -18.03 -5.31
CA GLY A 61 -5.77 -17.98 -4.52
C GLY A 61 -5.56 -17.54 -3.06
N LYS A 62 -4.50 -16.76 -2.80
CA LYS A 62 -4.15 -16.32 -1.44
C LYS A 62 -4.74 -14.96 -1.11
N PRO A 63 -5.36 -14.78 0.07
CA PRO A 63 -6.04 -13.56 0.45
C PRO A 63 -5.08 -12.39 0.68
N MET A 64 -5.57 -11.18 0.36
CA MET A 64 -4.88 -9.91 0.57
C MET A 64 -5.81 -8.89 1.19
N VAL A 65 -5.25 -8.00 2.01
CA VAL A 65 -5.89 -6.77 2.45
C VAL A 65 -5.03 -5.61 1.99
N ILE A 66 -5.63 -4.65 1.30
CA ILE A 66 -4.92 -3.51 0.74
C ILE A 66 -5.58 -2.24 1.27
N SER A 67 -4.79 -1.35 1.89
CA SER A 67 -5.25 -0.02 2.26
C SER A 67 -4.68 1.04 1.34
N THR A 68 -5.43 2.10 1.11
CA THR A 68 -5.02 3.26 0.32
C THR A 68 -5.72 4.52 0.78
N ASN A 69 -5.05 5.67 0.62
CA ASN A 69 -5.65 6.99 0.80
C ASN A 69 -6.24 7.57 -0.49
N MET A 70 -6.15 6.83 -1.59
CA MET A 70 -6.74 7.25 -2.86
C MET A 70 -8.27 7.16 -2.77
N ASP A 71 -8.94 8.26 -3.16
CA ASP A 71 -10.39 8.25 -3.35
C ASP A 71 -10.78 7.60 -4.70
N ALA A 72 -12.08 7.44 -4.91
CA ALA A 72 -12.62 6.81 -6.12
C ALA A 72 -12.21 7.53 -7.41
N GLU A 73 -12.12 8.87 -7.38
CA GLU A 73 -11.71 9.67 -8.53
C GLU A 73 -10.22 9.48 -8.86
N GLN A 74 -9.37 9.48 -7.85
CA GLN A 74 -7.94 9.20 -7.99
C GLN A 74 -7.67 7.79 -8.51
N ILE A 75 -8.43 6.81 -8.05
CA ILE A 75 -8.35 5.42 -8.54
C ILE A 75 -8.76 5.36 -10.01
N ALA A 76 -9.86 5.99 -10.38
CA ALA A 76 -10.33 6.04 -11.76
C ALA A 76 -9.31 6.72 -12.69
N THR A 77 -8.76 7.86 -12.29
CA THR A 77 -7.73 8.58 -13.06
C THR A 77 -6.46 7.75 -13.26
N ARG A 78 -6.00 7.06 -12.21
CA ARG A 78 -4.80 6.21 -12.29
C ARG A 78 -5.03 4.93 -13.07
N ARG A 79 -6.27 4.43 -13.13
CA ARG A 79 -6.64 3.26 -13.91
C ARG A 79 -6.38 3.45 -15.41
N ASP A 80 -6.53 4.67 -15.90
CA ASP A 80 -6.25 5.01 -17.29
C ASP A 80 -4.75 5.22 -17.58
N ASN A 81 -3.89 5.06 -16.57
CA ASN A 81 -2.49 5.40 -16.62
C ASN A 81 -1.59 4.16 -16.54
N GLY A 82 -1.22 3.59 -17.68
CA GLY A 82 -0.15 2.63 -17.90
C GLY A 82 -0.06 1.48 -16.88
N GLN A 83 1.01 1.46 -16.12
CA GLN A 83 1.30 0.40 -15.15
C GLN A 83 0.37 0.42 -13.93
N TRP A 84 -0.07 1.61 -13.49
CA TRP A 84 -1.07 1.72 -12.45
C TRP A 84 -2.41 1.09 -12.85
N GLY A 85 -2.81 1.24 -14.10
CA GLY A 85 -4.02 0.63 -14.61
C GLY A 85 -4.03 -0.88 -14.44
N ARG A 86 -2.93 -1.54 -14.76
CA ARG A 86 -2.79 -2.99 -14.59
C ARG A 86 -2.87 -3.44 -13.15
N VAL A 87 -2.24 -2.69 -12.24
CA VAL A 87 -2.28 -2.98 -10.80
C VAL A 87 -3.69 -2.81 -10.25
N ILE A 88 -4.33 -1.69 -10.56
CA ILE A 88 -5.69 -1.39 -10.10
C ILE A 88 -6.69 -2.40 -10.66
N ASP A 89 -6.61 -2.74 -11.94
CA ASP A 89 -7.49 -3.74 -12.54
C ASP A 89 -7.36 -5.09 -11.84
N ARG A 90 -6.14 -5.51 -11.54
CA ARG A 90 -5.92 -6.78 -10.84
C ARG A 90 -6.44 -6.74 -9.40
N ILE A 91 -6.28 -5.63 -8.70
CA ILE A 91 -6.82 -5.46 -7.35
C ILE A 91 -8.34 -5.54 -7.36
N LEU A 92 -8.99 -4.83 -8.29
CA LEU A 92 -10.45 -4.80 -8.38
C LEU A 92 -11.08 -6.14 -8.80
N GLU A 93 -10.32 -7.01 -9.48
CA GLU A 93 -10.77 -8.37 -9.78
C GLU A 93 -10.86 -9.26 -8.53
N VAL A 94 -10.03 -9.03 -7.51
CA VAL A 94 -9.88 -9.94 -6.37
C VAL A 94 -10.24 -9.34 -5.03
N CYS A 95 -10.24 -8.02 -4.92
CA CYS A 95 -10.53 -7.31 -3.68
C CYS A 95 -11.88 -6.60 -3.77
N TYR A 96 -12.66 -6.72 -2.71
CA TYR A 96 -13.88 -5.95 -2.56
C TYR A 96 -13.55 -4.57 -1.95
N PRO A 97 -13.87 -3.45 -2.62
CA PRO A 97 -13.59 -2.13 -2.12
C PRO A 97 -14.51 -1.75 -0.96
N LEU A 98 -13.92 -1.32 0.14
CA LEU A 98 -14.61 -0.76 1.30
C LEU A 98 -14.17 0.67 1.51
N GLU A 99 -15.11 1.60 1.52
CA GLU A 99 -14.83 3.01 1.78
C GLU A 99 -15.05 3.33 3.26
N PHE A 100 -14.02 3.86 3.91
CA PHE A 100 -14.09 4.34 5.29
C PHE A 100 -14.27 5.86 5.30
N LYS A 101 -15.46 6.30 5.66
CA LYS A 101 -15.81 7.71 5.81
C LYS A 101 -15.74 8.12 7.27
N GLY A 102 -15.14 9.27 7.54
CA GLY A 102 -15.06 9.80 8.89
C GLY A 102 -13.96 10.84 9.08
N LYS A 103 -14.01 11.50 10.23
CA LYS A 103 -12.95 12.44 10.63
C LYS A 103 -11.69 11.68 11.04
N SER A 104 -10.54 12.18 10.62
CA SER A 104 -9.27 11.60 11.00
C SER A 104 -9.04 11.71 12.51
N ARG A 105 -8.99 10.58 13.21
CA ARG A 105 -8.63 10.53 14.63
C ARG A 105 -7.27 11.14 14.92
N ARG A 106 -6.30 10.98 14.01
CA ARG A 106 -4.97 11.58 14.16
C ARG A 106 -5.03 13.09 14.17
N ARG A 107 -5.85 13.71 13.31
CA ARG A 107 -6.05 15.17 13.30
C ARG A 107 -6.76 15.63 14.57
N THR A 108 -7.79 14.94 15.02
CA THR A 108 -8.52 15.25 16.25
C THR A 108 -7.60 15.15 17.46
N ASN A 109 -6.80 14.10 17.58
CA ASN A 109 -5.83 13.91 18.64
C ASN A 109 -4.70 14.96 18.59
N ALA A 110 -4.23 15.34 17.42
CA ALA A 110 -3.20 16.37 17.25
C ALA A 110 -3.71 17.75 17.69
N VAL A 111 -4.95 18.09 17.36
CA VAL A 111 -5.59 19.35 17.82
C VAL A 111 -5.74 19.36 19.34
N ALA A 112 -6.28 18.28 19.92
CA ALA A 112 -6.43 18.15 21.37
C ALA A 112 -5.08 18.24 22.10
N MET A 113 -4.05 17.61 21.55
CA MET A 113 -2.70 17.66 22.10
C MET A 113 -2.08 19.06 22.02
N ARG A 114 -2.28 19.78 20.92
CA ARG A 114 -1.85 21.19 20.78
C ARG A 114 -2.55 22.09 21.80
N ASP A 115 -3.84 21.94 22.00
CA ASP A 115 -4.61 22.73 22.96
C ASP A 115 -4.15 22.46 24.38
N THR A 116 -3.87 21.21 24.72
CA THR A 116 -3.31 20.83 26.02
C THR A 116 -1.92 21.42 26.22
N MET A 117 -1.06 21.38 25.21
CA MET A 117 0.29 21.98 25.26
C MET A 117 0.23 23.50 25.42
N LYS A 118 -0.65 24.18 24.68
CA LYS A 118 -0.85 25.63 24.82
C LYS A 118 -1.28 26.01 26.23
N LYS A 119 -2.22 25.28 26.82
CA LYS A 119 -2.65 25.50 28.22
C LYS A 119 -1.52 25.32 29.21
N ARG A 120 -0.68 24.27 29.05
CA ARG A 120 0.47 24.02 29.92
C ARG A 120 1.56 25.07 29.81
N LEU A 121 1.74 25.65 28.62
CA LEU A 121 2.73 26.70 28.35
C LEU A 121 2.21 28.12 28.60
N GLY A 122 0.94 28.30 28.99
CA GLY A 122 0.33 29.60 29.23
C GLY A 122 0.12 30.45 27.96
N LEU A 123 0.00 29.78 26.84
CA LEU A 123 -0.18 30.42 25.53
C LEU A 123 -1.66 30.55 25.14
#